data_b334621227403f30a9f8aa08e593ff7f
#
_entry.id   b334621227403f30a9f8aa08e593ff7f
#
_cell.length_a   1.000
_cell.length_b   1.000
_cell.length_c   1.000
_cell.angle_alpha   90.00
_cell.angle_beta   90.00
_cell.angle_gamma   90.00
#
_symmetry.space_group_name_H-M   'P 1'
#
loop_
_entity.id
_entity.type
_entity.pdbx_description
1 polymer ?
#
loop_
_entity_poly.entity_id
_entity_poly.type
_entity_poly.pdbx_seq_one_letter_code
_entity_poly.pdbx_strand_id
1 'polypeptide(L)'
;STTPLSVLEFARLVQDVIPAGVFNVITGSGSKSGQYMLDHPGFRKLAFTGSTEVGRNVALAAAQKLIPATLELGGKSANIFFEDCDWEMAMDGLQMGILFNQGQVCCAGSRVFVQESIYDRFVEEAVKRFNKVKVGLPWKEETQMGSQIDRRQMEKILKYVEIGKEEGAKVLCGGVQAKEGELEKGCFLRPTLLGDVTNDMRVAQEEIFGPVACIIKFKTEEEVLAMANDSAYGLGGAVWTRDINRALRVARGVETGRMWVNTYNAIPEGAPFGGCKASGIGRETHKVILEHYTQMKNIMINMAEAPTGFYPA
;
A
#
# COMPACT_ATOMS: atom_id res chain seq x y z
N SER A 1 13.72 2.93 -10.49
CA SER A 1 15.05 3.43 -10.89
C SER A 1 16.13 3.15 -9.83
N THR A 2 15.78 3.04 -8.57
CA THR A 2 16.75 2.87 -7.48
C THR A 2 17.10 1.39 -7.25
N THR A 3 16.21 0.47 -7.60
CA THR A 3 16.35 -0.98 -7.38
C THR A 3 16.19 -1.81 -8.65
N PRO A 4 16.98 -1.60 -9.72
CA PRO A 4 16.78 -2.29 -11.00
C PRO A 4 17.45 -3.67 -11.06
N LEU A 5 18.39 -4.00 -10.17
CA LEU A 5 19.28 -5.15 -10.34
C LEU A 5 18.54 -6.48 -10.33
N SER A 6 17.58 -6.67 -9.43
CA SER A 6 16.82 -7.93 -9.32
C SER A 6 15.96 -8.19 -10.56
N VAL A 7 15.31 -7.16 -11.13
CA VAL A 7 14.52 -7.33 -12.35
C VAL A 7 15.40 -7.55 -13.60
N LEU A 8 16.59 -6.95 -13.65
CA LEU A 8 17.55 -7.22 -14.71
C LEU A 8 18.09 -8.64 -14.65
N GLU A 9 18.39 -9.15 -13.44
CA GLU A 9 18.81 -10.54 -13.24
C GLU A 9 17.67 -11.50 -13.59
N PHE A 10 16.43 -11.20 -13.18
CA PHE A 10 15.27 -11.98 -13.59
C PHE A 10 15.14 -12.03 -15.12
N ALA A 11 15.27 -10.88 -15.81
CA ALA A 11 15.23 -10.83 -17.28
C ALA A 11 16.30 -11.71 -17.91
N ARG A 12 17.53 -11.71 -17.35
CA ARG A 12 18.63 -12.58 -17.79
C ARG A 12 18.31 -14.07 -17.62
N LEU A 13 17.69 -14.46 -16.50
CA LEU A 13 17.35 -15.85 -16.21
C LEU A 13 16.23 -16.42 -17.11
N VAL A 14 15.30 -15.56 -17.54
CA VAL A 14 14.14 -16.00 -18.34
C VAL A 14 14.31 -15.82 -19.86
N GLN A 15 15.41 -15.25 -20.33
CA GLN A 15 15.61 -14.91 -21.73
C GLN A 15 15.54 -16.11 -22.71
N ASP A 16 15.91 -17.30 -22.24
CA ASP A 16 15.88 -18.53 -23.03
C ASP A 16 14.58 -19.32 -22.84
N VAL A 17 13.70 -18.87 -21.93
CA VAL A 17 12.39 -19.49 -21.61
C VAL A 17 11.24 -18.73 -22.27
N ILE A 18 11.34 -17.41 -22.30
CA ILE A 18 10.33 -16.52 -22.89
C ILE A 18 10.76 -16.12 -24.30
N PRO A 19 9.88 -16.19 -25.32
CA PRO A 19 10.22 -15.78 -26.66
C PRO A 19 10.77 -14.35 -26.73
N ALA A 20 11.74 -14.12 -27.59
CA ALA A 20 12.37 -12.80 -27.76
C ALA A 20 11.34 -11.70 -28.04
N GLY A 21 11.48 -10.57 -27.34
CA GLY A 21 10.58 -9.41 -27.45
C GLY A 21 9.32 -9.45 -26.63
N VAL A 22 8.98 -10.58 -25.96
CA VAL A 22 7.80 -10.68 -25.09
C VAL A 22 8.02 -10.00 -23.74
N PHE A 23 9.21 -10.14 -23.16
CA PHE A 23 9.59 -9.48 -21.93
C PHE A 23 10.79 -8.59 -22.12
N ASN A 24 10.62 -7.28 -21.89
CA ASN A 24 11.67 -6.28 -22.10
C ASN A 24 11.81 -5.39 -20.88
N VAL A 25 13.02 -5.10 -20.45
CA VAL A 25 13.32 -4.22 -19.30
C VAL A 25 14.10 -3.00 -19.76
N ILE A 26 13.56 -1.82 -19.47
CA ILE A 26 14.21 -0.53 -19.69
C ILE A 26 14.45 0.12 -18.33
N THR A 27 15.70 0.48 -18.04
CA THR A 27 16.07 1.21 -16.83
C THR A 27 16.20 2.70 -17.11
N GLY A 28 16.00 3.52 -16.06
CA GLY A 28 16.14 4.97 -16.17
C GLY A 28 15.29 5.70 -15.12
N SER A 29 15.30 7.03 -15.19
CA SER A 29 14.46 7.85 -14.32
C SER A 29 13.01 7.89 -14.82
N GLY A 30 12.04 7.96 -13.90
CA GLY A 30 10.63 8.09 -14.25
C GLY A 30 10.33 9.33 -15.10
N SER A 31 11.00 10.45 -14.81
CA SER A 31 10.83 11.72 -15.53
C SER A 31 11.39 11.73 -16.96
N LYS A 32 12.25 10.77 -17.29
CA LYS A 32 12.78 10.61 -18.66
C LYS A 32 12.23 9.36 -19.30
N SER A 33 12.75 8.18 -18.94
CA SER A 33 12.34 6.90 -19.55
C SER A 33 10.86 6.62 -19.38
N GLY A 34 10.28 6.89 -18.19
CA GLY A 34 8.86 6.75 -17.95
C GLY A 34 8.02 7.69 -18.81
N GLN A 35 8.41 8.97 -18.91
CA GLN A 35 7.70 9.95 -19.74
C GLN A 35 7.72 9.56 -21.22
N TYR A 36 8.87 9.14 -21.76
CA TYR A 36 8.93 8.65 -23.13
C TYR A 36 8.02 7.46 -23.40
N MET A 37 7.87 6.54 -22.42
CA MET A 37 6.91 5.45 -22.53
C MET A 37 5.46 5.97 -22.53
N LEU A 38 5.14 6.93 -21.66
CA LEU A 38 3.80 7.52 -21.65
C LEU A 38 3.45 8.24 -22.95
N ASP A 39 4.42 8.88 -23.60
CA ASP A 39 4.20 9.63 -24.85
C ASP A 39 4.17 8.72 -26.09
N HIS A 40 4.81 7.56 -26.03
CA HIS A 40 4.94 6.66 -27.18
C HIS A 40 3.61 6.05 -27.62
N PRO A 41 3.21 6.12 -28.91
CA PRO A 41 1.90 5.69 -29.40
C PRO A 41 1.73 4.16 -29.47
N GLY A 42 2.80 3.38 -29.39
CA GLY A 42 2.79 1.92 -29.58
C GLY A 42 2.23 1.11 -28.42
N PHE A 43 2.01 1.73 -27.26
CA PHE A 43 1.46 1.01 -26.11
C PHE A 43 -0.05 0.85 -26.24
N ARG A 44 -0.57 -0.34 -25.90
CA ARG A 44 -1.98 -0.69 -25.92
C ARG A 44 -2.61 -0.71 -24.53
N LYS A 45 -1.79 -0.66 -23.48
CA LYS A 45 -2.19 -0.59 -22.08
C LYS A 45 -1.07 0.04 -21.29
N LEU A 46 -1.40 0.76 -20.25
CA LEU A 46 -0.48 1.24 -19.22
C LEU A 46 -0.79 0.54 -17.90
N ALA A 47 0.23 0.09 -17.19
CA ALA A 47 0.14 -0.41 -15.82
C ALA A 47 1.19 0.32 -14.98
N PHE A 48 0.81 0.80 -13.80
CA PHE A 48 1.70 1.58 -12.96
C PHE A 48 1.46 1.30 -11.48
N THR A 49 2.55 1.09 -10.75
CA THR A 49 2.57 1.06 -9.29
C THR A 49 3.49 2.16 -8.79
N GLY A 50 2.98 3.03 -7.91
CA GLY A 50 3.76 4.14 -7.35
C GLY A 50 2.90 5.22 -6.69
N SER A 51 3.39 6.47 -6.68
CA SER A 51 2.66 7.57 -6.05
C SER A 51 1.37 7.94 -6.78
N THR A 52 0.37 8.39 -6.02
CA THR A 52 -0.92 8.84 -6.57
C THR A 52 -0.75 10.00 -7.58
N GLU A 53 0.22 10.90 -7.34
CA GLU A 53 0.52 12.00 -8.25
C GLU A 53 0.97 11.49 -9.64
N VAL A 54 1.93 10.58 -9.68
CA VAL A 54 2.40 9.97 -10.93
C VAL A 54 1.32 9.11 -11.56
N GLY A 55 0.53 8.37 -10.76
CA GLY A 55 -0.60 7.57 -11.23
C GLY A 55 -1.65 8.40 -11.98
N ARG A 56 -1.94 9.62 -11.54
CA ARG A 56 -2.82 10.55 -12.26
C ARG A 56 -2.26 10.90 -13.65
N ASN A 57 -0.94 11.14 -13.76
CA ASN A 57 -0.31 11.41 -15.05
C ASN A 57 -0.38 10.20 -15.99
N VAL A 58 -0.21 8.98 -15.46
CA VAL A 58 -0.40 7.73 -16.23
C VAL A 58 -1.83 7.58 -16.71
N ALA A 59 -2.83 7.86 -15.84
CA ALA A 59 -4.24 7.82 -16.21
C ALA A 59 -4.58 8.82 -17.33
N LEU A 60 -4.07 10.05 -17.24
CA LEU A 60 -4.25 11.08 -18.26
C LEU A 60 -3.63 10.66 -19.61
N ALA A 61 -2.41 10.12 -19.60
CA ALA A 61 -1.77 9.62 -20.81
C ALA A 61 -2.52 8.45 -21.45
N ALA A 62 -3.09 7.55 -20.64
CA ALA A 62 -3.93 6.46 -21.11
C ALA A 62 -5.25 6.98 -21.74
N ALA A 63 -5.91 7.94 -21.07
CA ALA A 63 -7.14 8.57 -21.55
C ALA A 63 -6.92 9.28 -22.89
N GLN A 64 -5.83 10.04 -23.06
CA GLN A 64 -5.49 10.71 -24.32
C GLN A 64 -5.31 9.73 -25.49
N LYS A 65 -4.87 8.51 -25.22
CA LYS A 65 -4.67 7.44 -26.22
C LYS A 65 -5.87 6.50 -26.36
N LEU A 66 -6.91 6.66 -25.53
CA LEU A 66 -8.06 5.76 -25.44
C LEU A 66 -7.64 4.29 -25.19
N ILE A 67 -6.65 4.09 -24.30
CA ILE A 67 -6.17 2.76 -23.91
C ILE A 67 -6.44 2.50 -22.40
N PRO A 68 -6.58 1.23 -21.98
CA PRO A 68 -6.79 0.91 -20.57
C PRO A 68 -5.57 1.25 -19.71
N ALA A 69 -5.83 1.62 -18.45
CA ALA A 69 -4.82 1.72 -17.41
C ALA A 69 -5.20 0.89 -16.19
N THR A 70 -4.22 0.22 -15.57
CA THR A 70 -4.33 -0.30 -14.20
C THR A 70 -3.34 0.44 -13.32
N LEU A 71 -3.80 0.87 -12.14
CA LEU A 71 -3.05 1.73 -11.23
C LEU A 71 -3.10 1.15 -9.83
N GLU A 72 -1.93 0.90 -9.25
CA GLU A 72 -1.74 0.56 -7.84
C GLU A 72 -0.97 1.70 -7.18
N LEU A 73 -1.67 2.46 -6.34
CA LEU A 73 -1.18 3.74 -5.84
C LEU A 73 -1.00 3.74 -4.32
N GLY A 74 -0.86 4.91 -3.73
CA GLY A 74 -0.65 5.06 -2.31
C GLY A 74 -1.83 4.64 -1.44
N GLY A 75 -1.59 4.51 -0.16
CA GLY A 75 -2.60 4.18 0.83
C GLY A 75 -2.36 4.85 2.18
N LYS A 76 -3.40 4.87 2.99
CA LYS A 76 -3.39 5.28 4.39
C LYS A 76 -4.28 4.34 5.19
N SER A 77 -3.88 3.07 5.22
CA SER A 77 -4.71 1.96 5.68
C SER A 77 -5.05 2.05 7.15
N ALA A 78 -6.32 1.76 7.46
CA ALA A 78 -6.81 1.65 8.83
C ALA A 78 -6.45 0.28 9.42
N ASN A 79 -5.85 0.27 10.61
CA ASN A 79 -5.57 -0.93 11.41
C ASN A 79 -6.34 -0.79 12.72
N ILE A 80 -7.46 -1.53 12.89
CA ILE A 80 -8.51 -1.27 13.88
C ILE A 80 -8.48 -2.33 14.98
N PHE A 81 -8.29 -1.91 16.23
CA PHE A 81 -8.13 -2.79 17.38
C PHE A 81 -9.28 -2.60 18.37
N PHE A 82 -10.14 -3.62 18.50
CA PHE A 82 -11.19 -3.68 19.51
C PHE A 82 -10.69 -4.31 20.81
N GLU A 83 -11.39 -4.03 21.91
CA GLU A 83 -11.01 -4.47 23.26
C GLU A 83 -10.96 -6.00 23.45
N ASP A 84 -11.71 -6.73 22.63
CA ASP A 84 -11.79 -8.19 22.64
C ASP A 84 -10.79 -8.90 21.72
N CYS A 85 -9.85 -8.16 21.12
CA CYS A 85 -8.83 -8.75 20.24
C CYS A 85 -7.92 -9.72 20.99
N ASP A 86 -7.37 -10.70 20.26
CA ASP A 86 -6.26 -11.48 20.79
C ASP A 86 -5.05 -10.57 20.92
N TRP A 87 -4.58 -10.40 22.16
CA TRP A 87 -3.61 -9.37 22.49
C TRP A 87 -2.26 -9.57 21.80
N GLU A 88 -1.74 -10.80 21.85
CA GLU A 88 -0.42 -11.09 21.27
C GLU A 88 -0.46 -11.02 19.73
N MET A 89 -1.49 -11.57 19.12
CA MET A 89 -1.70 -11.48 17.67
C MET A 89 -1.91 -10.02 17.22
N ALA A 90 -2.64 -9.24 17.98
CA ALA A 90 -2.91 -7.83 17.69
C ALA A 90 -1.60 -7.00 17.75
N MET A 91 -0.77 -7.23 18.75
CA MET A 91 0.53 -6.55 18.89
C MET A 91 1.52 -6.95 17.78
N ASP A 92 1.55 -8.22 17.40
CA ASP A 92 2.33 -8.69 16.24
C ASP A 92 1.81 -8.06 14.95
N GLY A 93 0.50 -8.02 14.77
CA GLY A 93 -0.15 -7.40 13.63
C GLY A 93 0.04 -5.88 13.53
N LEU A 94 0.16 -5.19 14.67
CA LEU A 94 0.57 -3.79 14.69
C LEU A 94 1.98 -3.62 14.11
N GLN A 95 2.94 -4.42 14.59
CA GLN A 95 4.33 -4.35 14.13
C GLN A 95 4.44 -4.77 12.65
N MET A 96 3.85 -5.90 12.28
CA MET A 96 3.82 -6.38 10.89
C MET A 96 3.14 -5.37 9.95
N GLY A 97 2.08 -4.72 10.42
CA GLY A 97 1.31 -3.76 9.61
C GLY A 97 2.10 -2.52 9.22
N ILE A 98 3.06 -2.07 10.04
CA ILE A 98 3.76 -0.81 9.79
C ILE A 98 5.28 -0.93 9.67
N LEU A 99 5.90 -1.97 10.23
CA LEU A 99 7.36 -2.11 10.20
C LEU A 99 7.87 -3.01 9.08
N PHE A 100 7.01 -3.90 8.55
CA PHE A 100 7.36 -4.71 7.37
C PHE A 100 7.88 -3.83 6.25
N ASN A 101 8.99 -4.24 5.62
CA ASN A 101 9.68 -3.47 4.60
C ASN A 101 9.95 -2.00 4.99
N GLN A 102 10.29 -1.75 6.26
CA GLN A 102 10.58 -0.43 6.82
C GLN A 102 9.41 0.57 6.68
N GLY A 103 8.19 0.09 6.67
CA GLY A 103 6.99 0.89 6.43
C GLY A 103 6.82 1.41 5.00
N GLN A 104 7.68 1.00 4.08
CA GLN A 104 7.61 1.35 2.66
C GLN A 104 6.70 0.36 1.92
N VAL A 105 5.45 0.31 2.33
CA VAL A 105 4.38 -0.56 1.82
C VAL A 105 3.13 0.27 1.57
N CYS A 106 2.58 0.19 0.38
CA CYS A 106 1.39 0.97 -0.01
C CYS A 106 0.16 0.68 0.87
N CYS A 107 -0.01 -0.55 1.34
CA CYS A 107 -1.09 -0.94 2.23
C CYS A 107 -0.70 -0.97 3.72
N ALA A 108 0.41 -0.32 4.12
CA ALA A 108 0.84 -0.29 5.52
C ALA A 108 -0.24 0.26 6.45
N GLY A 109 -0.45 -0.39 7.60
CA GLY A 109 -1.44 -0.03 8.62
C GLY A 109 -1.02 1.20 9.43
N SER A 110 -0.87 2.32 8.75
CA SER A 110 -0.29 3.54 9.31
C SER A 110 -1.24 4.38 10.14
N ARG A 111 -2.58 4.19 10.01
CA ARG A 111 -3.59 4.69 10.95
C ARG A 111 -4.01 3.57 11.88
N VAL A 112 -3.57 3.64 13.12
CA VAL A 112 -3.83 2.65 14.17
C VAL A 112 -4.98 3.14 15.03
N PHE A 113 -6.17 2.62 14.79
CA PHE A 113 -7.36 2.95 15.58
C PHE A 113 -7.47 1.99 16.76
N VAL A 114 -7.54 2.52 17.98
CA VAL A 114 -7.57 1.75 19.22
C VAL A 114 -8.80 2.11 20.02
N GLN A 115 -9.60 1.10 20.40
CA GLN A 115 -10.77 1.32 21.24
C GLN A 115 -10.36 1.92 22.59
N GLU A 116 -11.12 2.92 23.06
CA GLU A 116 -10.78 3.74 24.22
C GLU A 116 -10.50 2.91 25.49
N SER A 117 -11.25 1.83 25.72
CA SER A 117 -11.10 0.96 26.90
C SER A 117 -9.72 0.28 27.03
N ILE A 118 -9.01 0.08 25.92
CA ILE A 118 -7.69 -0.57 25.91
C ILE A 118 -6.56 0.40 25.51
N TYR A 119 -6.85 1.66 25.24
CA TYR A 119 -5.93 2.62 24.63
C TYR A 119 -4.61 2.77 25.40
N ASP A 120 -4.68 3.05 26.69
CA ASP A 120 -3.46 3.33 27.47
C ASP A 120 -2.56 2.10 27.58
N ARG A 121 -3.13 0.94 27.83
CA ARG A 121 -2.42 -0.34 27.83
C ARG A 121 -1.83 -0.66 26.47
N PHE A 122 -2.58 -0.36 25.40
CA PHE A 122 -2.12 -0.58 24.01
C PHE A 122 -0.91 0.28 23.69
N VAL A 123 -0.96 1.56 24.02
CA VAL A 123 0.13 2.53 23.80
C VAL A 123 1.39 2.11 24.56
N GLU A 124 1.26 1.74 25.84
CA GLU A 124 2.40 1.29 26.66
C GLU A 124 3.10 0.07 26.05
N GLU A 125 2.34 -0.95 25.68
CA GLU A 125 2.91 -2.18 25.09
C GLU A 125 3.46 -1.93 23.67
N ALA A 126 2.79 -1.11 22.87
CA ALA A 126 3.27 -0.73 21.53
C ALA A 126 4.63 -0.02 21.61
N VAL A 127 4.77 0.97 22.46
CA VAL A 127 6.04 1.70 22.68
C VAL A 127 7.15 0.74 23.11
N LYS A 128 6.84 -0.16 24.05
CA LYS A 128 7.81 -1.16 24.53
C LYS A 128 8.27 -2.10 23.41
N ARG A 129 7.35 -2.57 22.54
CA ARG A 129 7.68 -3.44 21.41
C ARG A 129 8.44 -2.70 20.33
N PHE A 130 8.07 -1.48 19.99
CA PHE A 130 8.75 -0.67 18.98
C PHE A 130 10.20 -0.35 19.38
N ASN A 131 10.44 -0.03 20.65
CA ASN A 131 11.79 0.22 21.16
C ASN A 131 12.69 -1.03 21.15
N LYS A 132 12.13 -2.24 21.12
CA LYS A 132 12.90 -3.50 21.05
C LYS A 132 13.29 -3.89 19.63
N VAL A 133 12.71 -3.26 18.61
CA VAL A 133 13.01 -3.61 17.22
C VAL A 133 14.46 -3.31 16.89
N LYS A 134 15.15 -4.34 16.42
CA LYS A 134 16.56 -4.25 16.02
C LYS A 134 16.68 -3.64 14.63
N VAL A 135 17.00 -2.35 14.59
CA VAL A 135 17.35 -1.65 13.35
C VAL A 135 18.81 -1.95 13.03
N GLY A 136 19.11 -2.38 11.82
CA GLY A 136 20.46 -2.82 11.49
C GLY A 136 20.75 -2.99 10.01
N LEU A 137 21.95 -3.44 9.72
CA LEU A 137 22.39 -3.76 8.36
C LEU A 137 21.66 -5.01 7.86
N PRO A 138 21.12 -5.01 6.63
CA PRO A 138 20.19 -6.05 6.16
C PRO A 138 20.80 -7.44 5.99
N TRP A 139 22.12 -7.56 5.98
CA TRP A 139 22.84 -8.85 5.91
C TRP A 139 23.18 -9.45 7.26
N LYS A 140 22.80 -8.80 8.38
CA LYS A 140 22.94 -9.36 9.71
C LYS A 140 21.66 -10.09 10.11
N GLU A 141 21.78 -11.33 10.59
CA GLU A 141 20.63 -12.20 10.91
C GLU A 141 19.72 -11.61 12.01
N GLU A 142 20.29 -10.87 12.95
CA GLU A 142 19.56 -10.24 14.04
C GLU A 142 18.76 -8.99 13.61
N THR A 143 18.97 -8.47 12.40
CA THR A 143 18.28 -7.27 11.92
C THR A 143 16.81 -7.56 11.61
N GLN A 144 15.92 -6.79 12.23
CA GLN A 144 14.48 -6.88 12.03
C GLN A 144 13.96 -5.77 11.10
N MET A 145 14.61 -4.62 11.07
CA MET A 145 14.27 -3.52 10.19
C MET A 145 15.54 -2.90 9.59
N GLY A 146 15.56 -2.79 8.27
CA GLY A 146 16.68 -2.26 7.51
C GLY A 146 16.59 -0.75 7.23
N SER A 147 17.27 -0.33 6.15
CA SER A 147 17.39 1.05 5.69
C SER A 147 16.17 1.49 4.86
N GLN A 148 15.82 2.78 4.91
CA GLN A 148 14.97 3.39 3.89
C GLN A 148 15.66 3.33 2.52
N ILE A 149 14.87 3.45 1.45
CA ILE A 149 15.35 3.29 0.07
C ILE A 149 16.47 4.29 -0.29
N ASP A 150 16.35 5.52 0.17
CA ASP A 150 17.33 6.58 -0.04
C ASP A 150 17.20 7.72 1.00
N ARG A 151 18.13 8.67 0.95
CA ARG A 151 18.16 9.83 1.85
C ARG A 151 16.94 10.71 1.68
N ARG A 152 16.48 10.92 0.46
CA ARG A 152 15.30 11.76 0.18
C ARG A 152 14.04 11.21 0.85
N GLN A 153 13.86 9.88 0.81
CA GLN A 153 12.73 9.24 1.50
C GLN A 153 12.86 9.35 3.03
N MET A 154 14.07 9.14 3.57
CA MET A 154 14.32 9.32 4.99
C MET A 154 13.99 10.75 5.44
N GLU A 155 14.46 11.76 4.72
CA GLU A 155 14.20 13.17 5.02
C GLU A 155 12.70 13.51 4.93
N LYS A 156 11.99 12.96 3.92
CA LYS A 156 10.53 13.08 3.82
C LYS A 156 9.84 12.54 5.06
N ILE A 157 10.22 11.36 5.52
CA ILE A 157 9.61 10.74 6.71
C ILE A 157 9.84 11.59 7.96
N LEU A 158 11.07 12.03 8.19
CA LEU A 158 11.40 12.90 9.32
C LEU A 158 10.64 14.23 9.28
N LYS A 159 10.47 14.82 8.08
CA LYS A 159 9.64 16.00 7.90
C LYS A 159 8.18 15.77 8.31
N TYR A 160 7.60 14.60 8.01
CA TYR A 160 6.24 14.28 8.47
C TYR A 160 6.16 14.12 9.99
N VAL A 161 7.19 13.61 10.64
CA VAL A 161 7.24 13.60 12.11
C VAL A 161 7.19 15.02 12.68
N GLU A 162 7.94 15.95 12.10
CA GLU A 162 7.88 17.37 12.52
C GLU A 162 6.52 17.99 12.25
N ILE A 163 5.92 17.76 11.07
CA ILE A 163 4.54 18.20 10.76
C ILE A 163 3.56 17.68 11.82
N GLY A 164 3.63 16.39 12.20
CA GLY A 164 2.77 15.85 13.25
C GLY A 164 2.93 16.56 14.58
N LYS A 165 4.17 16.88 14.98
CA LYS A 165 4.46 17.67 16.20
C LYS A 165 3.89 19.09 16.13
N GLU A 166 4.03 19.74 14.99
CA GLU A 166 3.47 21.08 14.75
C GLU A 166 1.93 21.08 14.82
N GLU A 167 1.28 20.01 14.40
CA GLU A 167 -0.17 19.81 14.48
C GLU A 167 -0.66 19.32 15.85
N GLY A 168 0.24 19.04 16.81
CA GLY A 168 -0.08 18.66 18.19
C GLY A 168 0.10 17.18 18.52
N ALA A 169 0.52 16.34 17.58
CA ALA A 169 0.82 14.95 17.86
C ALA A 169 2.05 14.80 18.76
N LYS A 170 2.02 13.79 19.64
CA LYS A 170 3.16 13.46 20.50
C LYS A 170 3.96 12.29 19.91
N VAL A 171 5.28 12.45 19.83
CA VAL A 171 6.18 11.35 19.51
C VAL A 171 6.32 10.46 20.75
N LEU A 172 5.71 9.28 20.71
CA LEU A 172 5.73 8.32 21.82
C LEU A 172 7.04 7.51 21.83
N CYS A 173 7.58 7.20 20.65
CA CYS A 173 8.89 6.61 20.45
C CYS A 173 9.41 6.88 19.03
N GLY A 174 10.70 6.72 18.81
CA GLY A 174 11.32 6.93 17.50
C GLY A 174 11.39 8.38 17.05
N GLY A 175 10.99 8.68 15.84
CA GLY A 175 11.00 10.02 15.24
C GLY A 175 12.37 10.53 14.85
N VAL A 176 13.39 9.67 14.85
CA VAL A 176 14.79 10.06 14.61
C VAL A 176 15.53 9.03 13.74
N GLN A 177 16.62 9.50 13.14
CA GLN A 177 17.57 8.62 12.47
C GLN A 177 18.30 7.74 13.50
N ALA A 178 18.48 6.46 13.17
CA ALA A 178 19.39 5.58 13.93
C ALA A 178 20.83 5.91 13.54
N LYS A 179 21.68 6.24 14.54
CA LYS A 179 23.05 6.73 14.32
C LYS A 179 24.12 5.87 14.96
N GLU A 180 23.78 4.67 15.45
CA GLU A 180 24.71 3.79 16.13
C GLU A 180 25.71 3.18 15.13
N GLY A 181 26.99 3.52 15.29
CA GLY A 181 28.08 2.97 14.50
C GLY A 181 27.91 3.21 12.99
N GLU A 182 27.85 2.14 12.20
CA GLU A 182 27.74 2.22 10.74
C GLU A 182 26.38 2.75 10.25
N LEU A 183 25.34 2.71 11.09
CA LEU A 183 23.99 3.17 10.69
C LEU A 183 23.94 4.67 10.42
N GLU A 184 24.83 5.46 11.05
CA GLU A 184 24.90 6.91 10.86
C GLU A 184 25.13 7.31 9.40
N LYS A 185 25.88 6.48 8.65
CA LYS A 185 26.18 6.73 7.23
C LYS A 185 25.03 6.35 6.27
N GLY A 186 24.02 5.63 6.78
CA GLY A 186 22.90 5.12 6.00
C GLY A 186 21.59 5.86 6.26
N CYS A 187 20.51 5.32 5.70
CA CYS A 187 19.17 5.91 5.80
C CYS A 187 18.29 5.11 6.79
N PHE A 188 18.80 4.86 7.98
CA PHE A 188 18.11 4.08 8.99
C PHE A 188 17.27 4.97 9.91
N LEU A 189 16.01 4.58 10.13
CA LEU A 189 15.09 5.29 11.03
C LEU A 189 14.69 4.40 12.20
N ARG A 190 14.44 5.00 13.33
CA ARG A 190 13.81 4.30 14.46
C ARG A 190 12.32 4.10 14.17
N PRO A 191 11.74 2.91 14.51
CA PRO A 191 10.29 2.72 14.50
C PRO A 191 9.61 3.82 15.29
N THR A 192 8.57 4.41 14.71
CA THR A 192 7.97 5.65 15.23
C THR A 192 6.49 5.47 15.51
N LEU A 193 6.06 5.88 16.70
CA LEU A 193 4.66 5.98 17.08
C LEU A 193 4.32 7.44 17.41
N LEU A 194 3.27 7.94 16.80
CA LEU A 194 2.66 9.24 17.10
C LEU A 194 1.35 9.02 17.86
N GLY A 195 1.23 9.58 19.04
CA GLY A 195 0.02 9.61 19.85
C GLY A 195 -0.63 10.98 19.85
N ASP A 196 -1.78 11.11 20.49
CA ASP A 196 -2.62 12.32 20.51
C ASP A 196 -2.93 12.83 19.08
N VAL A 197 -3.07 11.88 18.13
CA VAL A 197 -3.38 12.17 16.74
C VAL A 197 -4.89 12.19 16.54
N THR A 198 -5.39 13.22 15.85
CA THR A 198 -6.75 13.26 15.32
C THR A 198 -6.76 12.85 13.84
N ASN A 199 -7.91 12.37 13.34
CA ASN A 199 -7.98 11.82 11.97
C ASN A 199 -7.77 12.87 10.87
N ASP A 200 -7.98 14.15 11.16
CA ASP A 200 -7.81 15.28 10.24
C ASP A 200 -6.35 15.79 10.12
N MET A 201 -5.46 15.39 11.03
CA MET A 201 -4.05 15.74 10.94
C MET A 201 -3.42 15.19 9.66
N ARG A 202 -2.49 15.92 9.05
CA ARG A 202 -1.77 15.51 7.84
C ARG A 202 -1.06 14.18 8.00
N VAL A 203 -0.51 13.91 9.17
CA VAL A 203 0.14 12.63 9.49
C VAL A 203 -0.84 11.45 9.48
N ALA A 204 -2.15 11.70 9.65
CA ALA A 204 -3.22 10.70 9.54
C ALA A 204 -3.84 10.63 8.13
N GLN A 205 -3.75 11.69 7.33
CA GLN A 205 -4.37 11.77 6.00
C GLN A 205 -3.39 11.50 4.85
N GLU A 206 -2.13 11.89 4.98
CA GLU A 206 -1.15 11.82 3.90
C GLU A 206 -0.25 10.57 4.03
N GLU A 207 0.14 9.98 2.90
CA GLU A 207 1.04 8.83 2.86
C GLU A 207 2.48 9.21 3.20
N ILE A 208 2.97 8.75 4.34
CA ILE A 208 4.35 8.98 4.80
C ILE A 208 5.33 8.04 4.10
N PHE A 209 4.95 6.77 3.91
CA PHE A 209 5.73 5.70 3.30
C PHE A 209 7.02 5.40 4.07
N GLY A 210 6.87 5.15 5.38
CA GLY A 210 7.95 4.86 6.31
C GLY A 210 7.43 4.25 7.61
N PRO A 211 8.30 3.88 8.57
CA PRO A 211 7.95 3.16 9.79
C PRO A 211 7.32 4.08 10.85
N VAL A 212 6.25 4.78 10.46
CA VAL A 212 5.54 5.76 11.30
C VAL A 212 4.06 5.39 11.36
N ALA A 213 3.56 5.07 12.55
CA ALA A 213 2.16 4.85 12.82
C ALA A 213 1.54 5.97 13.66
N CYS A 214 0.32 6.34 13.32
CA CYS A 214 -0.49 7.32 14.03
C CYS A 214 -1.54 6.58 14.85
N ILE A 215 -1.51 6.71 16.20
CA ILE A 215 -2.47 6.05 17.09
C ILE A 215 -3.62 7.01 17.36
N ILE A 216 -4.83 6.58 17.01
CA ILE A 216 -6.07 7.34 17.09
C ILE A 216 -7.05 6.57 17.98
N LYS A 217 -7.65 7.24 18.94
CA LYS A 217 -8.65 6.66 19.86
C LYS A 217 -10.02 6.67 19.20
N PHE A 218 -10.82 5.61 19.46
CA PHE A 218 -12.24 5.58 19.10
C PHE A 218 -13.09 4.95 20.22
N LYS A 219 -14.41 5.21 20.22
CA LYS A 219 -15.35 4.71 21.22
C LYS A 219 -16.27 3.63 20.67
N THR A 220 -16.85 3.84 19.50
CA THR A 220 -17.86 2.93 18.93
C THR A 220 -17.46 2.40 17.55
N GLU A 221 -18.11 1.30 17.13
CA GLU A 221 -17.91 0.70 15.81
C GLU A 221 -18.28 1.70 14.70
N GLU A 222 -19.35 2.48 14.87
CA GLU A 222 -19.81 3.49 13.93
C GLU A 222 -18.78 4.62 13.79
N GLU A 223 -18.22 5.09 14.89
CA GLU A 223 -17.21 6.14 14.91
C GLU A 223 -15.96 5.70 14.16
N VAL A 224 -15.43 4.51 14.44
CA VAL A 224 -14.20 4.04 13.77
C VAL A 224 -14.44 3.77 12.30
N LEU A 225 -15.61 3.30 11.87
CA LEU A 225 -15.96 3.14 10.46
C LEU A 225 -15.99 4.50 9.75
N ALA A 226 -16.59 5.52 10.36
CA ALA A 226 -16.60 6.87 9.80
C ALA A 226 -15.17 7.40 9.64
N MET A 227 -14.34 7.32 10.67
CA MET A 227 -12.93 7.77 10.62
C MET A 227 -12.08 6.95 9.64
N ALA A 228 -12.28 5.64 9.56
CA ALA A 228 -11.54 4.79 8.63
C ALA A 228 -11.81 5.17 7.17
N ASN A 229 -13.07 5.51 6.87
CA ASN A 229 -13.53 5.89 5.54
C ASN A 229 -13.26 7.36 5.18
N ASP A 230 -13.03 8.21 6.20
CA ASP A 230 -12.62 9.61 6.01
C ASP A 230 -11.14 9.68 5.62
N SER A 231 -10.88 9.31 4.39
CA SER A 231 -9.57 9.33 3.74
C SER A 231 -9.75 9.35 2.23
N ALA A 232 -8.86 10.02 1.54
CA ALA A 232 -8.77 9.97 0.08
C ALA A 232 -8.38 8.58 -0.45
N TYR A 233 -7.82 7.73 0.40
CA TYR A 233 -7.29 6.41 0.07
C TYR A 233 -8.27 5.29 0.42
N GLY A 234 -8.07 4.14 -0.24
CA GLY A 234 -8.85 2.93 0.01
C GLY A 234 -8.13 1.68 -0.51
N LEU A 235 -6.87 1.44 -0.09
CA LEU A 235 -6.09 0.29 -0.55
C LEU A 235 -6.31 -0.94 0.33
N GLY A 236 -6.02 -0.82 1.62
CA GLY A 236 -6.13 -1.92 2.56
C GLY A 236 -6.62 -1.47 3.94
N GLY A 237 -6.90 -2.44 4.80
CA GLY A 237 -7.23 -2.24 6.20
C GLY A 237 -7.23 -3.57 6.95
N ALA A 238 -7.21 -3.50 8.28
CA ALA A 238 -7.36 -4.68 9.12
C ALA A 238 -8.24 -4.40 10.34
N VAL A 239 -8.88 -5.45 10.84
CA VAL A 239 -9.66 -5.43 12.07
C VAL A 239 -9.25 -6.58 12.99
N TRP A 240 -9.11 -6.28 14.27
CA TRP A 240 -8.70 -7.20 15.32
C TRP A 240 -9.82 -7.29 16.35
N THR A 241 -10.48 -8.43 16.39
CA THR A 241 -11.60 -8.75 17.31
C THR A 241 -11.82 -10.24 17.32
N ARG A 242 -12.31 -10.78 18.45
CA ARG A 242 -12.78 -12.18 18.54
C ARG A 242 -14.24 -12.35 18.12
N ASP A 243 -15.01 -11.27 18.01
CA ASP A 243 -16.37 -11.30 17.48
C ASP A 243 -16.38 -11.35 15.96
N ILE A 244 -16.68 -12.52 15.40
CA ILE A 244 -16.73 -12.72 13.94
C ILE A 244 -17.79 -11.83 13.25
N ASN A 245 -18.90 -11.52 13.93
CA ASN A 245 -19.94 -10.67 13.36
C ASN A 245 -19.44 -9.21 13.24
N ARG A 246 -18.77 -8.71 14.28
CA ARG A 246 -18.09 -7.40 14.25
C ARG A 246 -17.03 -7.38 13.16
N ALA A 247 -16.16 -8.41 13.09
CA ALA A 247 -15.13 -8.52 12.09
C ALA A 247 -15.70 -8.39 10.66
N LEU A 248 -16.78 -9.09 10.36
CA LEU A 248 -17.45 -9.06 9.06
C LEU A 248 -18.16 -7.72 8.78
N ARG A 249 -18.81 -7.11 9.79
CA ARG A 249 -19.41 -5.76 9.61
C ARG A 249 -18.34 -4.73 9.30
N VAL A 250 -17.28 -4.68 10.09
CA VAL A 250 -16.17 -3.74 9.90
C VAL A 250 -15.47 -3.99 8.55
N ALA A 251 -15.16 -5.25 8.22
CA ALA A 251 -14.51 -5.57 6.96
C ALA A 251 -15.34 -5.19 5.71
N ARG A 252 -16.67 -5.22 5.81
CA ARG A 252 -17.58 -4.76 4.75
C ARG A 252 -17.80 -3.26 4.76
N GLY A 253 -17.74 -2.63 5.94
CA GLY A 253 -18.00 -1.21 6.12
C GLY A 253 -16.82 -0.31 5.75
N VAL A 254 -15.59 -0.81 5.79
CA VAL A 254 -14.40 -0.05 5.40
C VAL A 254 -14.25 -0.05 3.87
N GLU A 255 -14.20 1.14 3.28
CA GLU A 255 -14.12 1.36 1.82
C GLU A 255 -12.70 1.15 1.29
N THR A 256 -12.29 -0.11 1.22
CA THR A 256 -10.96 -0.52 0.74
C THR A 256 -11.05 -1.69 -0.23
N GLY A 257 -10.01 -1.87 -1.03
CA GLY A 257 -9.94 -3.03 -1.91
C GLY A 257 -9.58 -4.33 -1.19
N ARG A 258 -8.98 -4.26 0.00
CA ARG A 258 -8.63 -5.42 0.81
C ARG A 258 -8.82 -5.16 2.31
N MET A 259 -9.42 -6.14 2.99
CA MET A 259 -9.48 -6.18 4.45
C MET A 259 -8.90 -7.48 5.00
N TRP A 260 -8.13 -7.36 6.06
CA TRP A 260 -7.63 -8.48 6.85
C TRP A 260 -8.41 -8.58 8.17
N VAL A 261 -8.61 -9.78 8.63
CA VAL A 261 -9.24 -10.06 9.94
C VAL A 261 -8.24 -10.87 10.76
N ASN A 262 -7.83 -10.35 11.91
CA ASN A 262 -6.88 -10.96 12.83
C ASN A 262 -5.55 -11.40 12.16
N THR A 263 -5.13 -10.69 11.12
CA THR A 263 -3.84 -10.84 10.43
C THR A 263 -3.49 -9.55 9.71
N TYR A 264 -2.25 -9.40 9.22
CA TYR A 264 -1.83 -8.30 8.37
C TYR A 264 -0.83 -8.78 7.31
N ASN A 265 -0.81 -8.10 6.14
CA ASN A 265 0.11 -8.38 5.02
C ASN A 265 0.04 -9.80 4.43
N ALA A 266 -0.97 -10.61 4.76
CA ALA A 266 -1.22 -11.89 4.08
C ALA A 266 -1.78 -11.62 2.68
N ILE A 267 -0.97 -11.89 1.64
CA ILE A 267 -1.32 -11.63 0.23
C ILE A 267 -1.17 -12.93 -0.57
N PRO A 268 -2.15 -13.85 -0.48
CA PRO A 268 -2.13 -15.07 -1.29
C PRO A 268 -2.39 -14.76 -2.77
N GLU A 269 -1.73 -15.46 -3.67
CA GLU A 269 -1.84 -15.27 -5.13
C GLU A 269 -3.26 -15.46 -5.65
N GLY A 270 -4.04 -16.33 -5.00
CA GLY A 270 -5.43 -16.62 -5.34
C GLY A 270 -6.45 -15.55 -4.93
N ALA A 271 -6.03 -14.42 -4.36
CA ALA A 271 -6.93 -13.34 -3.94
C ALA A 271 -6.61 -12.03 -4.67
N PRO A 272 -7.61 -11.31 -5.21
CA PRO A 272 -7.37 -10.05 -5.92
C PRO A 272 -6.80 -9.00 -4.96
N PHE A 273 -5.85 -8.20 -5.46
CA PHE A 273 -5.25 -7.08 -4.77
C PHE A 273 -5.48 -5.80 -5.56
N GLY A 274 -5.81 -4.70 -4.89
CA GLY A 274 -5.95 -3.38 -5.48
C GLY A 274 -6.84 -2.46 -4.68
N GLY A 275 -6.74 -1.17 -4.94
CA GLY A 275 -7.43 -0.13 -4.21
C GLY A 275 -8.73 0.35 -4.84
N CYS A 276 -9.42 1.19 -4.09
CA CYS A 276 -10.48 2.09 -4.55
C CYS A 276 -10.12 3.53 -4.20
N LYS A 277 -10.98 4.49 -4.49
CA LYS A 277 -10.70 5.92 -4.31
C LYS A 277 -9.38 6.33 -4.99
N ALA A 278 -8.53 7.12 -4.33
CA ALA A 278 -7.24 7.56 -4.86
C ALA A 278 -6.13 6.49 -4.78
N SER A 279 -6.43 5.28 -4.29
CA SER A 279 -5.46 4.19 -4.21
C SER A 279 -5.34 3.36 -5.49
N GLY A 280 -6.19 3.57 -6.49
CA GLY A 280 -5.94 2.97 -7.78
C GLY A 280 -7.18 2.52 -8.55
N ILE A 281 -6.90 1.88 -9.69
CA ILE A 281 -7.88 1.38 -10.66
C ILE A 281 -7.45 -0.01 -11.10
N GLY A 282 -8.36 -0.97 -11.07
CA GLY A 282 -8.09 -2.36 -11.44
C GLY A 282 -7.71 -3.24 -10.25
N ARG A 283 -7.39 -4.49 -10.54
CA ARG A 283 -6.96 -5.48 -9.54
C ARG A 283 -5.78 -6.29 -10.10
N GLU A 284 -4.79 -6.51 -9.24
CA GLU A 284 -3.64 -7.37 -9.47
C GLU A 284 -3.91 -8.77 -8.90
N THR A 285 -3.08 -9.74 -9.24
CA THR A 285 -3.21 -11.13 -8.80
C THR A 285 -4.53 -11.78 -9.20
N HIS A 286 -4.80 -13.04 -8.80
CA HIS A 286 -6.04 -13.75 -9.11
C HIS A 286 -6.38 -13.78 -10.62
N LYS A 287 -7.43 -14.47 -11.00
CA LYS A 287 -7.91 -14.57 -12.40
C LYS A 287 -8.33 -13.23 -13.00
N VAL A 288 -8.75 -12.28 -12.15
CA VAL A 288 -9.20 -10.96 -12.59
C VAL A 288 -8.13 -10.16 -13.35
N ILE A 289 -6.84 -10.45 -13.10
CA ILE A 289 -5.75 -9.79 -13.83
C ILE A 289 -5.82 -10.05 -15.34
N LEU A 290 -6.31 -11.23 -15.75
CA LEU A 290 -6.43 -11.59 -17.18
C LEU A 290 -7.40 -10.65 -17.91
N GLU A 291 -8.47 -10.20 -17.27
CA GLU A 291 -9.42 -9.24 -17.84
C GLU A 291 -8.78 -7.89 -18.14
N HIS A 292 -7.73 -7.53 -17.40
CA HIS A 292 -7.01 -6.27 -17.61
C HIS A 292 -5.96 -6.35 -18.73
N TYR A 293 -5.57 -7.57 -19.18
CA TYR A 293 -4.54 -7.77 -20.20
C TYR A 293 -5.07 -8.47 -21.46
N THR A 294 -6.38 -8.71 -21.53
CA THR A 294 -7.06 -9.28 -22.69
C THR A 294 -8.21 -8.38 -23.15
N GLN A 295 -8.67 -8.58 -24.36
CA GLN A 295 -9.83 -7.88 -24.90
C GLN A 295 -10.89 -8.89 -25.34
N MET A 296 -12.13 -8.66 -24.90
CA MET A 296 -13.26 -9.48 -25.33
C MET A 296 -13.65 -9.12 -26.76
N LYS A 297 -13.80 -10.13 -27.60
CA LYS A 297 -14.31 -10.00 -28.97
C LYS A 297 -15.54 -10.87 -29.15
N ASN A 298 -16.64 -10.29 -29.57
CA ASN A 298 -17.81 -11.06 -29.98
C ASN A 298 -17.70 -11.41 -31.47
N ILE A 299 -17.96 -12.67 -31.79
CA ILE A 299 -18.05 -13.17 -33.17
C ILE A 299 -19.42 -13.81 -33.33
N MET A 300 -20.24 -13.25 -34.22
CA MET A 300 -21.54 -13.80 -34.58
C MET A 300 -21.44 -14.46 -35.96
N ILE A 301 -21.87 -15.69 -36.02
CA ILE A 301 -21.91 -16.47 -37.27
C ILE A 301 -23.37 -16.72 -37.62
N ASN A 302 -23.82 -16.26 -38.79
CA ASN A 302 -25.13 -16.61 -39.33
C ASN A 302 -25.03 -17.94 -40.05
N MET A 303 -25.76 -18.95 -39.57
CA MET A 303 -25.87 -20.26 -40.17
C MET A 303 -27.13 -20.44 -41.03
N ALA A 304 -27.93 -19.39 -41.21
CA ALA A 304 -29.11 -19.42 -42.05
C ALA A 304 -28.73 -19.40 -43.54
N GLU A 305 -29.44 -20.19 -44.36
CA GLU A 305 -29.22 -20.32 -45.80
C GLU A 305 -29.96 -19.21 -46.60
N ALA A 306 -30.72 -18.37 -45.92
CA ALA A 306 -31.50 -17.28 -46.55
C ALA A 306 -31.01 -15.90 -46.07
N PRO A 307 -31.17 -14.86 -46.94
CA PRO A 307 -30.90 -13.47 -46.52
C PRO A 307 -31.87 -13.04 -45.42
N THR A 308 -31.47 -12.05 -44.62
CA THR A 308 -32.27 -11.51 -43.49
C THR A 308 -33.61 -10.89 -43.96
N GLY A 309 -33.72 -10.54 -45.24
CA GLY A 309 -34.94 -9.90 -45.82
C GLY A 309 -35.27 -8.51 -45.27
N PHE A 310 -34.36 -7.88 -44.51
CA PHE A 310 -34.61 -6.59 -43.89
C PHE A 310 -34.67 -5.45 -44.91
N TYR A 311 -33.90 -5.53 -45.97
CA TYR A 311 -33.94 -4.61 -47.09
C TYR A 311 -34.49 -5.31 -48.34
N PRO A 312 -35.41 -4.65 -49.13
CA PRO A 312 -35.86 -5.20 -50.39
C PRO A 312 -34.70 -5.33 -51.36
N ALA A 313 -34.75 -6.40 -52.22
CA ALA A 313 -33.78 -6.64 -53.28
C ALA A 313 -33.84 -5.59 -54.39
#